data_5217951a98b4d8299322ce69803df0f5
#
_entry.id   5217951a98b4d8299322ce69803df0f5
#
_cell.length_a   1.000
_cell.length_b   1.000
_cell.length_c   1.000
_cell.angle_alpha   90.00
_cell.angle_beta   90.00
_cell.angle_gamma   90.00
#
_symmetry.space_group_name_H-M   'P 1'
#
loop_
_entity.id
_entity.type
_entity.pdbx_description
1 polymer ?
#
loop_
_entity_poly.entity_id
_entity_poly.type
_entity_poly.pdbx_seq_one_letter_code
_entity_poly.pdbx_strand_id
1 'polypeptide(L)'
;MIQHPGGVSVEDAARKLDCTVRTIWRDLSTLQNAGFPIYDEKGGDGRRSLWKLEEKFTLGLPVKLTLAETAALVMSRDLLRPAGVGPLGGAVASAFDKIGRVLSRDALRLLEQMRDTIGVRAVGGKLQAPAAEHVALIEQALLDRRRLDLRYYSMSRDEETRRQVDPYHLTVYDGGFYLVGYCHLRKTERIFSVERIRELKLLATRFTVRPGFNAQEYLQHTWGIIKGDIVPVKVIFAKGVARYIRDRLWHPTQKFRELSDGRLEMSLRVADTLEVRRWILGYGAQAEVVEPQSLREALRVEADALARKLTPTRLPAGPAVAAAGSRLTHRRGAGAQR
;
A
#
# COMPACT_ATOMS: atom_id res chain seq x y z
N MET A 1 20.60 -15.93 -14.44
CA MET A 1 21.76 -15.87 -15.32
C MET A 1 21.38 -15.99 -16.78
N ILE A 2 20.78 -17.12 -17.21
CA ILE A 2 20.34 -17.36 -18.61
C ILE A 2 19.20 -16.44 -19.08
N GLN A 3 18.47 -15.81 -18.18
CA GLN A 3 17.43 -14.80 -18.49
C GLN A 3 17.99 -13.39 -18.77
N HIS A 4 19.28 -13.18 -18.56
CA HIS A 4 19.90 -11.90 -18.89
C HIS A 4 20.06 -11.77 -20.40
N PRO A 5 19.76 -10.62 -21.04
CA PRO A 5 19.87 -10.47 -22.50
C PRO A 5 21.23 -10.85 -23.08
N GLY A 6 22.29 -10.68 -22.29
CA GLY A 6 23.65 -11.08 -22.65
C GLY A 6 23.94 -12.57 -22.54
N GLY A 7 23.04 -13.38 -21.97
CA GLY A 7 23.31 -14.79 -21.71
C GLY A 7 24.40 -15.02 -20.66
N VAL A 8 24.82 -16.29 -20.52
CA VAL A 8 25.93 -16.69 -19.64
C VAL A 8 26.73 -17.82 -20.26
N SER A 9 28.05 -17.78 -20.16
CA SER A 9 28.90 -18.90 -20.56
C SER A 9 28.87 -20.01 -19.50
N VAL A 10 29.14 -21.25 -19.91
CA VAL A 10 29.16 -22.40 -18.98
C VAL A 10 30.24 -22.19 -17.90
N GLU A 11 31.38 -21.62 -18.27
CA GLU A 11 32.49 -21.32 -17.37
C GLU A 11 32.14 -20.26 -16.35
N ASP A 12 31.44 -19.19 -16.77
CA ASP A 12 31.01 -18.12 -15.86
C ASP A 12 29.88 -18.60 -14.93
N ALA A 13 28.99 -19.46 -15.43
CA ALA A 13 27.97 -20.10 -14.61
C ALA A 13 28.59 -21.01 -13.55
N ALA A 14 29.57 -21.84 -13.94
CA ALA A 14 30.27 -22.75 -13.03
C ALA A 14 31.01 -21.96 -11.91
N ARG A 15 31.68 -20.88 -12.27
CA ARG A 15 32.36 -20.00 -11.32
C ARG A 15 31.40 -19.30 -10.34
N LYS A 16 30.27 -18.81 -10.85
CA LYS A 16 29.26 -18.11 -10.01
C LYS A 16 28.50 -19.03 -9.07
N LEU A 17 28.32 -20.29 -9.46
CA LEU A 17 27.55 -21.28 -8.69
C LEU A 17 28.48 -22.21 -7.87
N ASP A 18 29.78 -21.96 -7.91
CA ASP A 18 30.82 -22.75 -7.21
C ASP A 18 30.69 -24.25 -7.49
N CYS A 19 30.57 -24.58 -8.78
CA CYS A 19 30.40 -25.96 -9.23
C CYS A 19 31.24 -26.26 -10.46
N THR A 20 31.30 -27.53 -10.89
CA THR A 20 32.07 -27.90 -12.08
C THR A 20 31.35 -27.58 -13.38
N VAL A 21 32.09 -27.33 -14.45
CA VAL A 21 31.56 -27.18 -15.82
C VAL A 21 30.67 -28.37 -16.20
N ARG A 22 31.06 -29.59 -15.80
CA ARG A 22 30.27 -30.83 -16.05
C ARG A 22 28.92 -30.77 -15.35
N THR A 23 28.83 -30.20 -14.17
CA THR A 23 27.57 -29.99 -13.44
C THR A 23 26.66 -29.05 -14.23
N ILE A 24 27.19 -27.91 -14.69
CA ILE A 24 26.41 -26.97 -15.52
C ILE A 24 25.87 -27.61 -16.80
N TRP A 25 26.67 -28.38 -17.50
CA TRP A 25 26.21 -29.10 -18.69
C TRP A 25 25.06 -30.07 -18.39
N ARG A 26 25.17 -30.83 -17.29
CA ARG A 26 24.13 -31.74 -16.87
C ARG A 26 22.84 -30.97 -16.49
N ASP A 27 22.96 -29.85 -15.80
CA ASP A 27 21.82 -29.03 -15.37
C ASP A 27 21.14 -28.35 -16.56
N LEU A 28 21.91 -27.84 -17.55
CA LEU A 28 21.37 -27.33 -18.82
C LEU A 28 20.61 -28.40 -19.59
N SER A 29 21.18 -29.61 -19.70
CA SER A 29 20.50 -30.72 -20.36
C SER A 29 19.22 -31.12 -19.61
N THR A 30 19.23 -31.13 -18.30
CA THR A 30 18.05 -31.39 -17.48
C THR A 30 16.96 -30.35 -17.68
N LEU A 31 17.33 -29.09 -17.75
CA LEU A 31 16.39 -27.98 -18.04
C LEU A 31 15.80 -28.11 -19.46
N GLN A 32 16.63 -28.43 -20.47
CA GLN A 32 16.12 -28.67 -21.83
C GLN A 32 15.14 -29.85 -21.89
N ASN A 33 15.49 -30.96 -21.23
CA ASN A 33 14.62 -32.14 -21.15
C ASN A 33 13.31 -31.85 -20.36
N ALA A 34 13.35 -30.90 -19.41
CA ALA A 34 12.17 -30.41 -18.71
C ALA A 34 11.33 -29.40 -19.51
N GLY A 35 11.68 -29.17 -20.79
CA GLY A 35 10.92 -28.30 -21.69
C GLY A 35 11.26 -26.81 -21.59
N PHE A 36 12.36 -26.45 -20.94
CA PHE A 36 12.83 -25.08 -20.97
C PHE A 36 13.50 -24.77 -22.30
N PRO A 37 13.06 -23.77 -23.10
CA PRO A 37 13.67 -23.41 -24.37
C PRO A 37 14.95 -22.60 -24.13
N ILE A 38 15.96 -23.29 -23.64
CA ILE A 38 17.30 -22.74 -23.50
C ILE A 38 18.13 -23.16 -24.73
N TYR A 39 18.85 -22.20 -25.27
CA TYR A 39 19.68 -22.39 -26.43
C TYR A 39 21.03 -21.71 -26.22
N ASP A 40 22.01 -22.19 -26.97
CA ASP A 40 23.32 -21.55 -27.06
C ASP A 40 23.42 -20.66 -28.29
N GLU A 41 24.00 -19.49 -28.09
CA GLU A 41 24.31 -18.55 -29.17
C GLU A 41 25.81 -18.24 -29.15
N LYS A 42 26.45 -18.25 -30.28
CA LYS A 42 27.85 -17.87 -30.40
C LYS A 42 28.03 -16.40 -30.04
N GLY A 43 28.84 -16.12 -29.04
CA GLY A 43 29.19 -14.75 -28.67
C GLY A 43 29.79 -13.98 -29.85
N GLY A 44 29.70 -12.65 -29.83
CA GLY A 44 30.16 -11.77 -30.90
C GLY A 44 31.64 -11.92 -31.28
N ASP A 45 32.44 -12.58 -30.45
CA ASP A 45 33.84 -12.93 -30.71
C ASP A 45 34.02 -14.33 -31.37
N GLY A 46 32.92 -15.05 -31.53
CA GLY A 46 32.88 -16.40 -32.16
C GLY A 46 33.54 -17.49 -31.31
N ARG A 47 34.11 -17.19 -30.14
CA ARG A 47 34.91 -18.13 -29.34
C ARG A 47 34.19 -18.73 -28.15
N ARG A 48 33.04 -18.15 -27.70
CA ARG A 48 32.30 -18.63 -26.56
C ARG A 48 30.81 -18.80 -26.89
N SER A 49 30.21 -19.91 -26.48
CA SER A 49 28.77 -20.09 -26.50
C SER A 49 28.17 -19.46 -25.25
N LEU A 50 27.16 -18.62 -25.47
CA LEU A 50 26.40 -17.98 -24.41
C LEU A 50 25.01 -18.63 -24.34
N TRP A 51 24.72 -19.22 -23.22
CA TRP A 51 23.41 -19.84 -22.96
C TRP A 51 22.39 -18.79 -22.62
N LYS A 52 21.26 -18.84 -23.32
CA LYS A 52 20.12 -17.91 -23.19
C LYS A 52 18.84 -18.68 -23.03
N LEU A 53 17.88 -18.07 -22.37
CA LEU A 53 16.48 -18.50 -22.37
C LEU A 53 15.73 -17.67 -23.41
N GLU A 54 14.85 -18.29 -24.19
CA GLU A 54 14.03 -17.58 -25.18
C GLU A 54 13.23 -16.45 -24.50
N GLU A 55 13.33 -15.21 -25.02
CA GLU A 55 12.73 -14.00 -24.41
C GLU A 55 11.21 -14.09 -24.24
N LYS A 56 10.54 -14.87 -25.09
CA LYS A 56 9.09 -15.09 -25.05
C LYS A 56 8.68 -16.34 -24.28
N PHE A 57 9.62 -16.97 -23.58
CA PHE A 57 9.31 -18.18 -22.83
C PHE A 57 8.34 -17.87 -21.69
N THR A 58 7.13 -18.35 -21.83
CA THR A 58 6.16 -18.48 -20.75
C THR A 58 6.35 -19.86 -20.12
N LEU A 59 6.66 -19.89 -18.82
CA LEU A 59 6.63 -21.13 -18.03
C LEU A 59 5.23 -21.75 -18.16
N GLY A 60 5.06 -22.63 -19.13
CA GLY A 60 3.85 -23.42 -19.35
C GLY A 60 3.76 -24.54 -18.33
N LEU A 61 3.88 -24.24 -17.03
CA LEU A 61 3.58 -25.20 -15.98
C LEU A 61 2.08 -25.48 -16.03
N PRO A 62 1.65 -26.72 -16.29
CA PRO A 62 0.24 -27.08 -16.20
C PRO A 62 -0.16 -27.09 -14.70
N VAL A 63 -0.41 -25.90 -14.16
CA VAL A 63 -0.94 -25.79 -12.79
C VAL A 63 -2.42 -26.14 -12.85
N LYS A 64 -2.76 -27.31 -12.29
CA LYS A 64 -4.15 -27.69 -12.12
C LYS A 64 -4.70 -26.97 -10.89
N LEU A 65 -5.53 -25.96 -11.10
CA LEU A 65 -6.22 -25.27 -10.04
C LEU A 65 -7.61 -25.89 -9.86
N THR A 66 -7.98 -26.15 -8.63
CA THR A 66 -9.37 -26.46 -8.25
C THR A 66 -10.24 -25.22 -8.44
N LEU A 67 -11.55 -25.39 -8.50
CA LEU A 67 -12.50 -24.28 -8.58
C LEU A 67 -12.36 -23.32 -7.37
N ALA A 68 -12.16 -23.87 -6.16
CA ALA A 68 -11.97 -23.08 -4.96
C ALA A 68 -10.69 -22.24 -5.01
N GLU A 69 -9.57 -22.80 -5.47
CA GLU A 69 -8.31 -22.04 -5.65
C GLU A 69 -8.45 -20.96 -6.72
N THR A 70 -9.12 -21.26 -7.82
CA THR A 70 -9.40 -20.28 -8.87
C THR A 70 -10.27 -19.15 -8.34
N ALA A 71 -11.32 -19.47 -7.57
CA ALA A 71 -12.17 -18.48 -6.93
C ALA A 71 -11.38 -17.59 -5.96
N ALA A 72 -10.55 -18.18 -5.11
CA ALA A 72 -9.70 -17.44 -4.18
C ALA A 72 -8.75 -16.48 -4.91
N LEU A 73 -8.11 -16.94 -6.01
CA LEU A 73 -7.27 -16.09 -6.84
C LEU A 73 -8.05 -14.92 -7.45
N VAL A 74 -9.21 -15.20 -8.08
CA VAL A 74 -10.03 -14.15 -8.72
C VAL A 74 -10.51 -13.13 -7.68
N MET A 75 -10.91 -13.58 -6.48
CA MET A 75 -11.30 -12.69 -5.40
C MET A 75 -10.13 -11.87 -4.85
N SER A 76 -8.93 -12.44 -4.79
CA SER A 76 -7.73 -11.73 -4.35
C SER A 76 -7.34 -10.58 -5.29
N ARG A 77 -7.80 -10.59 -6.56
CA ARG A 77 -7.59 -9.49 -7.51
C ARG A 77 -8.09 -8.15 -6.96
N ASP A 78 -9.24 -8.14 -6.29
CA ASP A 78 -9.81 -6.91 -5.75
C ASP A 78 -9.01 -6.38 -4.54
N LEU A 79 -8.33 -7.25 -3.80
CA LEU A 79 -7.34 -6.89 -2.77
C LEU A 79 -6.08 -6.28 -3.37
N LEU A 80 -5.67 -6.77 -4.54
CA LEU A 80 -4.48 -6.29 -5.25
C LEU A 80 -4.74 -5.04 -6.11
N ARG A 81 -5.98 -4.59 -6.23
CA ARG A 81 -6.35 -3.40 -7.01
C ARG A 81 -5.51 -2.16 -6.72
N PRO A 82 -5.19 -1.82 -5.45
CA PRO A 82 -4.32 -0.69 -5.17
C PRO A 82 -2.91 -0.85 -5.75
N ALA A 83 -2.42 -2.09 -5.88
CA ALA A 83 -1.12 -2.41 -6.49
C ALA A 83 -1.20 -2.54 -8.03
N GLY A 84 -2.37 -2.33 -8.64
CA GLY A 84 -2.64 -2.50 -10.07
C GLY A 84 -2.05 -1.42 -10.99
N VAL A 85 -1.13 -0.60 -10.49
CA VAL A 85 -0.43 0.46 -11.23
C VAL A 85 1.01 0.02 -11.49
N GLY A 86 1.54 0.33 -12.68
CA GLY A 86 2.89 -0.03 -13.10
C GLY A 86 2.98 -1.42 -13.77
N PRO A 87 4.19 -1.84 -14.15
CA PRO A 87 4.43 -3.11 -14.84
C PRO A 87 3.95 -4.34 -14.08
N LEU A 88 4.14 -4.39 -12.75
CA LEU A 88 3.64 -5.49 -11.91
C LEU A 88 2.13 -5.55 -11.90
N GLY A 89 1.45 -4.40 -11.82
CA GLY A 89 -0.01 -4.34 -11.93
C GLY A 89 -0.54 -4.82 -13.27
N GLY A 90 0.13 -4.43 -14.37
CA GLY A 90 -0.17 -4.93 -15.71
C GLY A 90 0.04 -6.44 -15.84
N ALA A 91 1.09 -6.98 -15.23
CA ALA A 91 1.37 -8.42 -15.20
C ALA A 91 0.28 -9.18 -14.41
N VAL A 92 -0.17 -8.65 -13.27
CA VAL A 92 -1.27 -9.21 -12.48
C VAL A 92 -2.56 -9.22 -13.31
N ALA A 93 -2.95 -8.10 -13.93
CA ALA A 93 -4.13 -8.03 -14.79
C ALA A 93 -4.06 -9.05 -15.92
N SER A 94 -2.92 -9.12 -16.63
CA SER A 94 -2.69 -10.11 -17.70
C SER A 94 -2.79 -11.56 -17.22
N ALA A 95 -2.30 -11.87 -16.03
CA ALA A 95 -2.42 -13.21 -15.45
C ALA A 95 -3.90 -13.59 -15.21
N PHE A 96 -4.69 -12.68 -14.63
CA PHE A 96 -6.13 -12.91 -14.42
C PHE A 96 -6.91 -13.02 -15.73
N ASP A 97 -6.57 -12.26 -16.77
CA ASP A 97 -7.16 -12.39 -18.08
C ASP A 97 -6.88 -13.77 -18.71
N LYS A 98 -5.66 -14.29 -18.55
CA LYS A 98 -5.30 -15.64 -19.00
C LYS A 98 -6.08 -16.70 -18.25
N ILE A 99 -6.21 -16.59 -16.92
CA ILE A 99 -7.02 -17.50 -16.11
C ILE A 99 -8.47 -17.46 -16.59
N GLY A 100 -9.05 -16.27 -16.80
CA GLY A 100 -10.43 -16.10 -17.28
C GLY A 100 -10.69 -16.76 -18.63
N ARG A 101 -9.71 -16.76 -19.55
CA ARG A 101 -9.84 -17.39 -20.88
C ARG A 101 -9.86 -18.92 -20.86
N VAL A 102 -9.29 -19.52 -19.83
CA VAL A 102 -9.19 -20.99 -19.68
C VAL A 102 -10.39 -21.56 -18.94
N LEU A 103 -11.14 -20.72 -18.23
CA LEU A 103 -12.31 -21.13 -17.45
C LEU A 103 -13.52 -21.43 -18.34
N SER A 104 -14.28 -22.47 -18.00
CA SER A 104 -15.57 -22.74 -18.63
C SER A 104 -16.59 -21.63 -18.32
N ARG A 105 -17.62 -21.50 -19.16
CA ARG A 105 -18.72 -20.55 -18.94
C ARG A 105 -19.42 -20.74 -17.58
N ASP A 106 -19.56 -21.98 -17.15
CA ASP A 106 -20.20 -22.30 -15.87
C ASP A 106 -19.31 -21.93 -14.69
N ALA A 107 -17.99 -22.14 -14.80
CA ALA A 107 -17.04 -21.66 -13.79
C ALA A 107 -17.04 -20.13 -13.69
N LEU A 108 -17.10 -19.42 -14.81
CA LEU A 108 -17.19 -17.96 -14.82
C LEU A 108 -18.49 -17.46 -14.14
N ARG A 109 -19.63 -18.06 -14.46
CA ARG A 109 -20.91 -17.72 -13.80
C ARG A 109 -20.85 -17.95 -12.28
N LEU A 110 -20.27 -19.07 -11.85
CA LEU A 110 -20.12 -19.36 -10.43
C LEU A 110 -19.21 -18.34 -9.74
N LEU A 111 -18.11 -17.93 -10.37
CA LEU A 111 -17.22 -16.90 -9.86
C LEU A 111 -17.92 -15.53 -9.75
N GLU A 112 -18.77 -15.17 -10.73
CA GLU A 112 -19.59 -13.96 -10.67
C GLU A 112 -20.57 -14.02 -9.50
N GLN A 113 -21.29 -15.12 -9.32
CA GLN A 113 -22.20 -15.31 -8.18
C GLN A 113 -21.47 -15.25 -6.84
N MET A 114 -20.29 -15.87 -6.74
CA MET A 114 -19.47 -15.80 -5.53
C MET A 114 -19.01 -14.36 -5.25
N ARG A 115 -18.67 -13.59 -6.28
CA ARG A 115 -18.27 -12.19 -6.16
C ARG A 115 -19.40 -11.28 -5.69
N ASP A 116 -20.64 -11.56 -6.10
CA ASP A 116 -21.83 -10.84 -5.63
C ASP A 116 -22.15 -11.18 -4.16
N THR A 117 -21.78 -12.38 -3.72
CA THR A 117 -22.07 -12.88 -2.38
C THR A 117 -20.94 -12.54 -1.39
N ILE A 118 -19.68 -12.57 -1.85
CA ILE A 118 -18.48 -12.34 -1.03
C ILE A 118 -17.69 -11.19 -1.64
N GLY A 119 -17.82 -10.02 -1.06
CA GLY A 119 -17.11 -8.82 -1.53
C GLY A 119 -16.03 -8.36 -0.55
N VAL A 120 -14.92 -7.87 -1.08
CA VAL A 120 -13.92 -7.11 -0.32
C VAL A 120 -14.20 -5.63 -0.52
N ARG A 121 -14.54 -4.93 0.56
CA ARG A 121 -14.71 -3.49 0.53
C ARG A 121 -13.42 -2.81 0.99
N ALA A 122 -12.67 -2.26 0.06
CA ALA A 122 -11.60 -1.33 0.40
C ALA A 122 -12.21 0.00 0.84
N VAL A 123 -11.85 0.47 2.01
CA VAL A 123 -12.26 1.79 2.55
C VAL A 123 -11.04 2.70 2.48
N GLY A 124 -11.21 3.92 1.97
CA GLY A 124 -10.17 4.95 2.05
C GLY A 124 -9.17 5.00 0.90
N GLY A 125 -9.44 4.40 -0.25
CA GLY A 125 -8.54 4.48 -1.40
C GLY A 125 -8.29 5.93 -1.86
N LYS A 126 -7.07 6.23 -2.30
CA LYS A 126 -6.73 7.54 -2.88
C LYS A 126 -7.45 7.74 -4.21
N LEU A 127 -8.03 8.93 -4.41
CA LEU A 127 -8.71 9.32 -5.66
C LEU A 127 -7.75 9.45 -6.84
N GLN A 128 -6.49 9.81 -6.58
CA GLN A 128 -5.45 9.92 -7.59
C GLN A 128 -4.50 8.72 -7.47
N ALA A 129 -4.54 7.86 -8.47
CA ALA A 129 -3.46 6.90 -8.67
C ALA A 129 -2.18 7.65 -9.05
N PRO A 130 -0.99 7.20 -8.59
CA PRO A 130 0.25 7.75 -9.10
C PRO A 130 0.35 7.54 -10.60
N ALA A 131 1.10 8.38 -11.30
CA ALA A 131 1.37 8.14 -12.72
C ALA A 131 1.99 6.75 -12.88
N ALA A 132 1.42 5.91 -13.73
CA ALA A 132 1.92 4.55 -13.97
C ALA A 132 3.40 4.55 -14.37
N GLU A 133 3.83 5.59 -15.07
CA GLU A 133 5.22 5.84 -15.45
C GLU A 133 6.14 6.01 -14.24
N HIS A 134 5.70 6.72 -13.18
CA HIS A 134 6.49 6.87 -11.96
C HIS A 134 6.68 5.55 -11.25
N VAL A 135 5.63 4.72 -11.14
CA VAL A 135 5.73 3.40 -10.52
C VAL A 135 6.68 2.52 -11.32
N ALA A 136 6.56 2.51 -12.66
CA ALA A 136 7.44 1.75 -13.55
C ALA A 136 8.91 2.15 -13.40
N LEU A 137 9.20 3.45 -13.37
CA LEU A 137 10.57 3.95 -13.18
C LEU A 137 11.12 3.59 -11.80
N ILE A 138 10.29 3.61 -10.75
CA ILE A 138 10.69 3.20 -9.40
C ILE A 138 10.97 1.70 -9.37
N GLU A 139 10.12 0.86 -9.96
CA GLU A 139 10.34 -0.59 -10.07
C GLU A 139 11.65 -0.89 -10.80
N GLN A 140 11.88 -0.24 -11.93
CA GLN A 140 13.14 -0.37 -12.67
C GLN A 140 14.34 0.07 -11.82
N ALA A 141 14.24 1.22 -11.14
CA ALA A 141 15.31 1.73 -10.27
C ALA A 141 15.67 0.77 -9.13
N LEU A 142 14.66 0.11 -8.54
CA LEU A 142 14.82 -0.90 -7.51
C LEU A 142 15.55 -2.14 -8.04
N LEU A 143 15.14 -2.65 -9.20
CA LEU A 143 15.75 -3.83 -9.83
C LEU A 143 17.20 -3.57 -10.25
N ASP A 144 17.45 -2.43 -10.89
CA ASP A 144 18.77 -2.06 -11.43
C ASP A 144 19.70 -1.46 -10.39
N ARG A 145 19.23 -1.22 -9.17
CA ARG A 145 19.97 -0.51 -8.12
C ARG A 145 20.45 0.86 -8.59
N ARG A 146 19.57 1.64 -9.23
CA ARG A 146 19.88 2.95 -9.79
C ARG A 146 19.20 4.05 -9.01
N ARG A 147 19.91 5.18 -8.86
CA ARG A 147 19.44 6.37 -8.15
C ARG A 147 18.34 7.08 -8.93
N LEU A 148 17.41 7.64 -8.20
CA LEU A 148 16.33 8.49 -8.71
C LEU A 148 16.60 9.96 -8.42
N ASP A 149 16.28 10.83 -9.38
CA ASP A 149 16.19 12.27 -9.19
C ASP A 149 14.71 12.66 -9.27
N LEU A 150 14.18 13.25 -8.22
CA LEU A 150 12.75 13.54 -8.11
C LEU A 150 12.48 14.97 -7.63
N ARG A 151 11.45 15.61 -8.19
CA ARG A 151 10.83 16.82 -7.66
C ARG A 151 9.66 16.41 -6.80
N TYR A 152 9.73 16.73 -5.51
CA TYR A 152 8.81 16.23 -4.49
C TYR A 152 8.09 17.35 -3.76
N TYR A 153 6.76 17.27 -3.71
CA TYR A 153 5.93 18.17 -2.92
C TYR A 153 5.80 17.68 -1.47
N SER A 154 6.23 18.50 -0.53
CA SER A 154 6.17 18.23 0.91
C SER A 154 4.97 18.93 1.55
N MET A 155 3.91 18.18 1.89
CA MET A 155 2.72 18.77 2.53
C MET A 155 3.01 19.44 3.88
N SER A 156 3.98 18.92 4.66
CA SER A 156 4.29 19.48 5.99
C SER A 156 4.98 20.85 5.93
N ARG A 157 5.53 21.20 4.78
CA ARG A 157 6.26 22.47 4.57
C ARG A 157 5.64 23.33 3.48
N ASP A 158 4.65 22.79 2.76
CA ASP A 158 4.03 23.41 1.61
C ASP A 158 5.06 23.88 0.55
N GLU A 159 6.06 23.03 0.29
CA GLU A 159 7.17 23.34 -0.61
C GLU A 159 7.50 22.20 -1.59
N GLU A 160 7.97 22.54 -2.77
CA GLU A 160 8.57 21.59 -3.71
C GLU A 160 10.09 21.61 -3.59
N THR A 161 10.70 20.43 -3.56
CA THR A 161 12.16 20.28 -3.47
C THR A 161 12.64 19.24 -4.45
N ARG A 162 13.81 19.47 -5.05
CA ARG A 162 14.52 18.46 -5.85
C ARG A 162 15.38 17.60 -4.94
N ARG A 163 15.32 16.28 -5.15
CA ARG A 163 16.00 15.30 -4.29
C ARG A 163 16.55 14.16 -5.10
N GLN A 164 17.74 13.72 -4.74
CA GLN A 164 18.28 12.44 -5.18
C GLN A 164 17.99 11.40 -4.11
N VAL A 165 17.48 10.25 -4.54
CA VAL A 165 17.04 9.16 -3.66
C VAL A 165 17.58 7.84 -4.19
N ASP A 166 18.21 7.06 -3.32
CA ASP A 166 18.54 5.66 -3.57
C ASP A 166 17.32 4.82 -3.13
N PRO A 167 16.55 4.24 -4.06
CA PRO A 167 15.33 3.51 -3.75
C PRO A 167 15.67 2.17 -3.09
N TYR A 168 15.06 1.87 -1.94
CA TYR A 168 15.29 0.63 -1.20
C TYR A 168 14.11 -0.31 -1.24
N HIS A 169 12.88 0.23 -1.15
CA HIS A 169 11.66 -0.58 -1.09
C HIS A 169 10.45 0.24 -1.57
N LEU A 170 9.54 -0.42 -2.28
CA LEU A 170 8.24 0.14 -2.67
C LEU A 170 7.15 -0.64 -1.92
N THR A 171 6.26 0.06 -1.24
CA THR A 171 5.15 -0.54 -0.51
C THR A 171 3.83 0.13 -0.85
N VAL A 172 2.75 -0.60 -0.66
CA VAL A 172 1.37 -0.08 -0.76
C VAL A 172 0.79 -0.02 0.64
N TYR A 173 0.27 1.14 1.01
CA TYR A 173 -0.41 1.35 2.28
C TYR A 173 -1.61 2.27 2.07
N ASP A 174 -2.77 1.90 2.59
CA ASP A 174 -4.02 2.67 2.48
C ASP A 174 -4.31 3.16 1.04
N GLY A 175 -4.16 2.24 0.07
CA GLY A 175 -4.40 2.50 -1.35
C GLY A 175 -3.40 3.44 -2.02
N GLY A 176 -2.30 3.81 -1.37
CA GLY A 176 -1.24 4.64 -1.94
C GLY A 176 0.10 3.93 -2.03
N PHE A 177 0.92 4.36 -2.99
CA PHE A 177 2.28 3.87 -3.15
C PHE A 177 3.27 4.72 -2.34
N TYR A 178 4.19 4.04 -1.66
CA TYR A 178 5.22 4.69 -0.86
C TYR A 178 6.59 4.11 -1.14
N LEU A 179 7.49 4.98 -1.55
CA LEU A 179 8.89 4.66 -1.78
C LEU A 179 9.70 4.89 -0.50
N VAL A 180 10.33 3.85 0.01
CA VAL A 180 11.36 3.94 1.05
C VAL A 180 12.71 4.05 0.37
N GLY A 181 13.53 5.01 0.75
CA GLY A 181 14.85 5.18 0.18
C GLY A 181 15.72 6.17 0.94
N TYR A 182 17.03 6.13 0.67
CA TYR A 182 17.97 7.07 1.24
C TYR A 182 17.92 8.40 0.50
N CYS A 183 17.58 9.46 1.22
CA CYS A 183 17.49 10.81 0.69
C CYS A 183 18.82 11.55 0.84
N HIS A 184 19.51 11.83 -0.25
CA HIS A 184 20.79 12.53 -0.25
C HIS A 184 20.70 13.96 0.27
N LEU A 185 19.54 14.65 0.07
CA LEU A 185 19.30 15.99 0.60
C LEU A 185 19.22 15.99 2.14
N ARG A 186 18.62 14.95 2.73
CA ARG A 186 18.40 14.85 4.19
C ARG A 186 19.39 13.91 4.87
N LYS A 187 20.22 13.22 4.10
CA LYS A 187 21.27 12.26 4.56
C LYS A 187 20.72 11.16 5.49
N THR A 188 19.49 10.72 5.24
CA THR A 188 18.82 9.67 6.00
C THR A 188 17.77 8.96 5.14
N GLU A 189 17.33 7.77 5.56
CA GLU A 189 16.21 7.06 4.96
C GLU A 189 14.91 7.84 5.17
N ARG A 190 14.09 7.89 4.14
CA ARG A 190 12.79 8.57 4.13
C ARG A 190 11.75 7.77 3.37
N ILE A 191 10.50 8.05 3.70
CA ILE A 191 9.32 7.54 3.00
C ILE A 191 8.75 8.66 2.14
N PHE A 192 8.52 8.37 0.87
CA PHE A 192 7.97 9.29 -0.11
C PHE A 192 6.66 8.73 -0.66
N SER A 193 5.56 9.48 -0.55
CA SER A 193 4.32 9.17 -1.27
C SER A 193 4.56 9.38 -2.77
N VAL A 194 4.37 8.35 -3.58
CA VAL A 194 4.66 8.40 -5.02
C VAL A 194 3.75 9.42 -5.71
N GLU A 195 2.53 9.60 -5.24
CA GLU A 195 1.55 10.57 -5.77
C GLU A 195 1.98 12.04 -5.59
N ARG A 196 2.96 12.29 -4.70
CA ARG A 196 3.52 13.63 -4.46
C ARG A 196 4.78 13.91 -5.28
N ILE A 197 5.22 12.94 -6.07
CA ILE A 197 6.31 13.12 -7.02
C ILE A 197 5.76 13.84 -8.24
N ARG A 198 6.30 15.03 -8.54
CA ARG A 198 5.93 15.85 -9.70
C ARG A 198 6.71 15.48 -10.93
N GLU A 199 8.00 15.21 -10.76
CA GLU A 199 8.91 14.76 -11.81
C GLU A 199 9.79 13.64 -11.27
N LEU A 200 10.09 12.68 -12.10
CA LEU A 200 10.92 11.54 -11.76
C LEU A 200 11.86 11.21 -12.92
N LYS A 201 13.14 11.04 -12.61
CA LYS A 201 14.16 10.63 -13.59
C LYS A 201 15.04 9.52 -13.02
N LEU A 202 15.33 8.53 -13.82
CA LEU A 202 16.27 7.47 -13.50
C LEU A 202 17.69 7.93 -13.87
N LEU A 203 18.57 7.98 -12.88
CA LEU A 203 19.97 8.37 -13.10
C LEU A 203 20.83 7.16 -13.49
N ALA A 204 21.94 7.39 -14.17
CA ALA A 204 22.94 6.34 -14.46
C ALA A 204 23.69 5.85 -13.20
N THR A 205 23.69 6.66 -12.14
CA THR A 205 24.38 6.35 -10.87
C THR A 205 23.76 5.12 -10.20
N ARG A 206 24.59 4.12 -9.92
CA ARG A 206 24.23 2.95 -9.11
C ARG A 206 24.50 3.21 -7.64
N PHE A 207 23.75 2.50 -6.78
CA PHE A 207 23.92 2.57 -5.33
C PHE A 207 23.98 1.16 -4.73
N THR A 208 24.49 1.09 -3.51
CA THR A 208 24.41 -0.12 -2.68
C THR A 208 23.52 0.20 -1.48
N VAL A 209 22.62 -0.71 -1.15
CA VAL A 209 21.79 -0.57 0.05
C VAL A 209 22.70 -0.59 1.26
N ARG A 210 22.46 0.30 2.20
CA ARG A 210 23.28 0.39 3.42
C ARG A 210 23.26 -0.94 4.18
N PRO A 211 24.43 -1.39 4.69
CA PRO A 211 24.48 -2.57 5.53
C PRO A 211 23.54 -2.45 6.72
N GLY A 212 22.80 -3.52 7.01
CA GLY A 212 21.84 -3.56 8.11
C GLY A 212 20.49 -2.91 7.83
N PHE A 213 20.23 -2.34 6.64
CA PHE A 213 18.89 -1.84 6.30
C PHE A 213 17.96 -3.01 6.01
N ASN A 214 16.85 -3.07 6.75
CA ASN A 214 15.73 -3.97 6.54
C ASN A 214 14.45 -3.14 6.41
N ALA A 215 13.78 -3.22 5.26
CA ALA A 215 12.58 -2.45 4.99
C ALA A 215 11.42 -2.81 5.92
N GLN A 216 11.29 -4.09 6.29
CA GLN A 216 10.25 -4.57 7.18
C GLN A 216 10.45 -4.03 8.60
N GLU A 217 11.67 -4.09 9.13
CA GLU A 217 12.02 -3.49 10.43
C GLU A 217 11.87 -1.97 10.41
N TYR A 218 12.26 -1.35 9.28
CA TYR A 218 12.13 0.10 9.10
C TYR A 218 10.68 0.57 9.19
N LEU A 219 9.73 -0.22 8.68
CA LEU A 219 8.30 0.10 8.67
C LEU A 219 7.55 -0.43 9.90
N GLN A 220 8.10 -1.41 10.63
CA GLN A 220 7.38 -2.07 11.73
C GLN A 220 6.98 -1.15 12.89
N HIS A 221 7.70 -0.04 13.09
CA HIS A 221 7.40 0.94 14.15
C HIS A 221 6.55 2.10 13.66
N THR A 222 6.27 2.22 12.36
CA THR A 222 5.33 3.23 11.88
C THR A 222 3.90 2.77 12.15
N TRP A 223 3.03 3.64 12.66
CA TRP A 223 1.60 3.33 12.74
C TRP A 223 1.01 3.13 11.33
N GLY A 224 1.44 3.93 10.38
CA GLY A 224 1.19 3.83 8.94
C GLY A 224 2.49 4.02 8.16
N ILE A 225 2.81 5.28 7.84
CA ILE A 225 3.97 5.65 7.03
C ILE A 225 4.79 6.81 7.61
N ILE A 226 4.35 7.45 8.68
CA ILE A 226 5.08 8.55 9.30
C ILE A 226 6.18 7.98 10.18
N LYS A 227 7.41 8.45 9.96
CA LYS A 227 8.58 8.09 10.74
C LYS A 227 8.98 9.22 11.68
N GLY A 228 9.39 8.86 12.88
CA GLY A 228 9.90 9.74 13.92
C GLY A 228 10.68 8.93 14.96
N ASP A 229 10.90 9.51 16.12
CA ASP A 229 11.48 8.80 17.25
C ASP A 229 10.50 7.74 17.76
N ILE A 230 11.03 6.58 18.15
CA ILE A 230 10.20 5.50 18.70
C ILE A 230 9.73 5.88 20.09
N VAL A 231 8.43 6.06 20.21
CA VAL A 231 7.76 6.49 21.45
C VAL A 231 6.91 5.34 22.02
N PRO A 232 7.04 5.00 23.30
CA PRO A 232 6.09 4.11 23.95
C PRO A 232 4.75 4.82 24.12
N VAL A 233 3.67 4.14 23.71
CA VAL A 233 2.30 4.63 23.86
C VAL A 233 1.51 3.64 24.67
N LYS A 234 0.73 4.13 25.65
CA LYS A 234 -0.18 3.36 26.47
C LYS A 234 -1.55 4.01 26.45
N VAL A 235 -2.56 3.25 26.07
CA VAL A 235 -3.96 3.69 25.97
C VAL A 235 -4.85 2.72 26.74
N ILE A 236 -5.78 3.23 27.52
CA ILE A 236 -6.81 2.44 28.18
C ILE A 236 -8.12 2.65 27.43
N PHE A 237 -8.74 1.56 27.03
CA PHE A 237 -10.03 1.54 26.35
C PHE A 237 -11.14 1.14 27.30
N ALA A 238 -12.28 1.84 27.21
CA ALA A 238 -13.46 1.54 27.99
C ALA A 238 -14.01 0.14 27.70
N LYS A 239 -14.68 -0.47 28.68
CA LYS A 239 -15.24 -1.83 28.58
C LYS A 239 -16.09 -2.06 27.30
N GLY A 240 -16.84 -1.03 26.87
CA GLY A 240 -17.69 -1.13 25.68
C GLY A 240 -16.99 -1.39 24.38
N VAL A 241 -15.70 -0.98 24.26
CA VAL A 241 -14.87 -1.18 23.04
C VAL A 241 -13.72 -2.16 23.25
N ALA A 242 -13.48 -2.59 24.49
CA ALA A 242 -12.33 -3.42 24.85
C ALA A 242 -12.22 -4.70 24.00
N ARG A 243 -13.32 -5.41 23.79
CA ARG A 243 -13.35 -6.62 22.97
C ARG A 243 -13.00 -6.33 21.51
N TYR A 244 -13.60 -5.29 20.94
CA TYR A 244 -13.33 -4.88 19.55
C TYR A 244 -11.84 -4.54 19.33
N ILE A 245 -11.23 -3.85 20.30
CA ILE A 245 -9.80 -3.51 20.25
C ILE A 245 -8.93 -4.76 20.35
N ARG A 246 -9.24 -5.66 21.29
CA ARG A 246 -8.46 -6.88 21.53
C ARG A 246 -8.46 -7.85 20.34
N ASP A 247 -9.59 -7.97 19.66
CA ASP A 247 -9.78 -8.95 18.59
C ASP A 247 -9.11 -8.53 17.26
N ARG A 248 -8.31 -7.45 17.26
CA ARG A 248 -7.67 -6.89 16.07
C ARG A 248 -6.17 -6.66 16.24
N LEU A 249 -5.45 -6.87 15.15
CA LEU A 249 -4.07 -6.42 15.04
C LEU A 249 -4.04 -4.98 14.52
N TRP A 250 -3.74 -4.03 15.40
CA TRP A 250 -3.62 -2.61 15.09
C TRP A 250 -2.18 -2.22 14.76
N HIS A 251 -1.23 -2.80 15.48
CA HIS A 251 0.19 -2.53 15.31
C HIS A 251 1.03 -3.76 15.71
N PRO A 252 2.13 -4.09 14.98
CA PRO A 252 2.94 -5.28 15.27
C PRO A 252 3.50 -5.34 16.71
N THR A 253 3.73 -4.18 17.35
CA THR A 253 4.30 -4.11 18.70
C THR A 253 3.25 -4.06 19.80
N GLN A 254 1.95 -4.17 19.48
CA GLN A 254 0.88 -4.09 20.48
C GLN A 254 0.95 -5.21 21.51
N LYS A 255 0.64 -4.86 22.76
CA LYS A 255 0.42 -5.78 23.87
C LYS A 255 -0.82 -5.36 24.60
N PHE A 256 -1.60 -6.32 25.08
CA PHE A 256 -2.84 -6.08 25.80
C PHE A 256 -2.73 -6.55 27.25
N ARG A 257 -3.39 -5.82 28.15
CA ARG A 257 -3.60 -6.18 29.55
C ARG A 257 -5.05 -5.86 29.93
N GLU A 258 -5.80 -6.85 30.35
CA GLU A 258 -7.15 -6.66 30.88
C GLU A 258 -7.06 -6.08 32.30
N LEU A 259 -7.89 -5.10 32.57
CA LEU A 259 -8.01 -4.48 33.89
C LEU A 259 -9.17 -5.11 34.65
N SER A 260 -9.11 -5.08 35.99
CA SER A 260 -10.11 -5.72 36.86
C SER A 260 -11.53 -5.18 36.72
N ASP A 261 -11.68 -3.97 36.18
CA ASP A 261 -12.97 -3.32 35.90
C ASP A 261 -13.51 -3.59 34.48
N GLY A 262 -12.83 -4.45 33.72
CA GLY A 262 -13.20 -4.82 32.36
C GLY A 262 -12.73 -3.85 31.29
N ARG A 263 -11.95 -2.82 31.62
CA ARG A 263 -11.23 -1.99 30.65
C ARG A 263 -10.03 -2.73 30.09
N LEU A 264 -9.53 -2.29 28.94
CA LEU A 264 -8.37 -2.88 28.27
C LEU A 264 -7.25 -1.87 28.13
N GLU A 265 -6.09 -2.20 28.67
CA GLU A 265 -4.86 -1.44 28.42
C GLU A 265 -4.16 -2.01 27.17
N MET A 266 -3.82 -1.14 26.24
CA MET A 266 -3.00 -1.43 25.07
C MET A 266 -1.69 -0.65 25.18
N SER A 267 -0.58 -1.36 25.09
CA SER A 267 0.77 -0.79 25.05
C SER A 267 1.39 -1.08 23.69
N LEU A 268 2.05 -0.09 23.08
CA LEU A 268 2.72 -0.22 21.78
C LEU A 268 3.91 0.74 21.68
N ARG A 269 4.73 0.56 20.65
CA ARG A 269 5.88 1.44 20.35
C ARG A 269 5.77 1.92 18.93
N VAL A 270 5.58 3.22 18.73
CA VAL A 270 5.38 3.84 17.42
C VAL A 270 6.43 4.88 17.08
N ALA A 271 6.77 5.01 15.82
CA ALA A 271 7.79 5.94 15.31
C ALA A 271 7.29 7.38 15.09
N ASP A 272 6.19 7.75 15.63
CA ASP A 272 5.57 9.07 15.70
C ASP A 272 4.19 8.92 16.32
N THR A 273 3.65 9.97 16.90
CA THR A 273 2.32 9.90 17.55
C THR A 273 1.20 10.50 16.69
N LEU A 274 1.48 11.11 15.55
CA LEU A 274 0.47 11.81 14.74
C LEU A 274 -0.62 10.88 14.22
N GLU A 275 -0.23 9.73 13.63
CA GLU A 275 -1.20 8.78 13.06
C GLU A 275 -1.97 8.05 14.16
N VAL A 276 -1.29 7.59 15.21
CA VAL A 276 -1.95 6.95 16.35
C VAL A 276 -2.88 7.93 17.08
N ARG A 277 -2.52 9.23 17.17
CA ARG A 277 -3.39 10.27 17.73
C ARG A 277 -4.72 10.37 16.97
N ARG A 278 -4.68 10.39 15.64
CA ARG A 278 -5.89 10.41 14.81
C ARG A 278 -6.76 9.17 15.02
N TRP A 279 -6.13 8.02 15.14
CA TRP A 279 -6.82 6.77 15.41
C TRP A 279 -7.49 6.78 16.80
N ILE A 280 -6.80 7.23 17.84
CA ILE A 280 -7.33 7.35 19.21
C ILE A 280 -8.53 8.30 19.24
N LEU A 281 -8.45 9.45 18.57
CA LEU A 281 -9.56 10.42 18.48
C LEU A 281 -10.85 9.82 17.91
N GLY A 282 -10.75 8.81 17.06
CA GLY A 282 -11.90 8.08 16.52
C GLY A 282 -12.71 7.33 17.59
N TYR A 283 -12.14 7.08 18.78
CA TYR A 283 -12.84 6.44 19.91
C TYR A 283 -13.42 7.46 20.89
N GLY A 284 -13.11 8.75 20.75
CA GLY A 284 -13.60 9.82 21.60
C GLY A 284 -13.32 9.54 23.07
N ALA A 285 -14.34 9.68 23.93
CA ALA A 285 -14.23 9.47 25.37
C ALA A 285 -14.03 8.00 25.79
N GLN A 286 -14.06 7.05 24.84
CA GLN A 286 -13.84 5.63 25.14
C GLN A 286 -12.35 5.22 25.12
N ALA A 287 -11.43 6.14 24.82
CA ALA A 287 -10.00 5.92 24.84
C ALA A 287 -9.31 6.98 25.73
N GLU A 288 -8.49 6.52 26.67
CA GLU A 288 -7.71 7.37 27.57
C GLU A 288 -6.22 7.10 27.34
N VAL A 289 -5.47 8.12 26.90
CA VAL A 289 -4.01 8.02 26.79
C VAL A 289 -3.36 8.19 28.15
N VAL A 290 -2.58 7.18 28.55
CA VAL A 290 -1.78 7.20 29.79
C VAL A 290 -0.39 7.73 29.51
N GLU A 291 0.25 7.25 28.46
CA GLU A 291 1.60 7.58 28.01
C GLU A 291 1.66 7.75 26.48
N PRO A 292 2.50 8.66 25.97
CA PRO A 292 3.29 9.67 26.69
C PRO A 292 2.46 10.92 27.00
N GLN A 293 2.94 11.74 27.93
CA GLN A 293 2.30 13.01 28.34
C GLN A 293 2.14 13.97 27.15
N SER A 294 3.10 13.98 26.20
CA SER A 294 3.03 14.83 25.01
C SER A 294 1.84 14.47 24.10
N LEU A 295 1.54 13.18 23.93
CA LEU A 295 0.39 12.71 23.17
C LEU A 295 -0.93 13.06 23.88
N ARG A 296 -0.97 12.91 25.20
CA ARG A 296 -2.12 13.28 26.03
C ARG A 296 -2.44 14.76 25.91
N GLU A 297 -1.41 15.61 25.98
CA GLU A 297 -1.57 17.07 25.83
C GLU A 297 -2.02 17.45 24.41
N ALA A 298 -1.46 16.83 23.36
CA ALA A 298 -1.88 17.06 22.00
C ALA A 298 -3.35 16.68 21.76
N LEU A 299 -3.83 15.59 22.37
CA LEU A 299 -5.24 15.18 22.33
C LEU A 299 -6.14 16.17 23.09
N ARG A 300 -5.70 16.67 24.23
CA ARG A 300 -6.44 17.69 25.01
C ARG A 300 -6.64 18.95 24.19
N VAL A 301 -5.57 19.48 23.59
CA VAL A 301 -5.65 20.67 22.72
C VAL A 301 -6.64 20.47 21.56
N GLU A 302 -6.63 19.30 20.94
CA GLU A 302 -7.52 18.99 19.84
C GLU A 302 -8.97 18.82 20.28
N ALA A 303 -9.19 18.16 21.43
CA ALA A 303 -10.52 18.03 22.03
C ALA A 303 -11.12 19.40 22.42
N ASP A 304 -10.32 20.30 23.01
CA ASP A 304 -10.74 21.67 23.33
C ASP A 304 -11.11 22.48 22.06
N ALA A 305 -10.33 22.29 20.98
CA ALA A 305 -10.62 22.93 19.70
C ALA A 305 -11.91 22.37 19.07
N LEU A 306 -12.14 21.06 19.20
CA LEU A 306 -13.36 20.41 18.73
C LEU A 306 -14.59 20.89 19.52
N ALA A 307 -14.47 20.93 20.84
CA ALA A 307 -15.55 21.42 21.71
C ALA A 307 -15.98 22.84 21.37
N ARG A 308 -15.00 23.75 21.12
CA ARG A 308 -15.30 25.11 20.65
C ARG A 308 -16.05 25.16 19.33
N LYS A 309 -15.72 24.28 18.37
CA LYS A 309 -16.40 24.21 17.07
C LYS A 309 -17.80 23.61 17.15
N LEU A 310 -18.02 22.71 18.10
CA LEU A 310 -19.32 22.05 18.31
C LEU A 310 -20.26 22.84 19.20
N THR A 311 -19.74 23.82 19.96
CA THR A 311 -20.59 24.74 20.74
C THR A 311 -21.39 25.59 19.75
N PRO A 312 -22.74 25.60 19.80
CA PRO A 312 -23.55 26.35 18.85
C PRO A 312 -23.19 27.84 18.94
N THR A 313 -22.58 28.39 17.91
CA THR A 313 -22.55 29.84 17.74
C THR A 313 -24.00 30.27 17.62
N ARG A 314 -24.53 31.08 18.54
CA ARG A 314 -25.83 31.74 18.35
C ARG A 314 -25.77 32.41 16.99
N LEU A 315 -26.46 31.84 16.01
CA LEU A 315 -26.68 32.52 14.74
C LEU A 315 -27.32 33.85 15.11
N PRO A 316 -26.83 35.01 14.58
CA PRO A 316 -27.50 36.28 14.78
C PRO A 316 -28.96 36.06 14.39
N ALA A 317 -29.89 36.47 15.26
CA ALA A 317 -31.31 36.37 14.99
C ALA A 317 -31.54 37.00 13.62
N GLY A 318 -31.99 36.19 12.66
CA GLY A 318 -32.37 36.71 11.34
C GLY A 318 -33.40 37.82 11.51
N PRO A 319 -33.45 38.80 10.62
CA PRO A 319 -34.40 39.92 10.72
C PRO A 319 -35.79 39.31 10.93
N ALA A 320 -36.49 39.81 11.99
CA ALA A 320 -37.84 39.40 12.31
C ALA A 320 -38.71 39.59 11.08
N VAL A 321 -39.19 38.50 10.49
CA VAL A 321 -40.20 38.55 9.41
C VAL A 321 -41.46 39.13 10.07
N ALA A 322 -41.74 40.40 9.80
CA ALA A 322 -42.97 41.07 10.23
C ALA A 322 -44.13 40.24 9.71
N ALA A 323 -44.93 39.65 10.63
CA ALA A 323 -46.15 38.95 10.29
C ALA A 323 -47.14 39.96 9.70
N ALA A 324 -47.22 40.00 8.37
CA ALA A 324 -48.27 40.69 7.67
C ALA A 324 -49.57 39.97 7.95
N GLY A 325 -50.35 40.51 8.90
CA GLY A 325 -51.67 40.01 9.24
C GLY A 325 -52.64 40.17 8.06
N SER A 326 -52.93 39.10 7.33
CA SER A 326 -54.01 39.05 6.42
C SER A 326 -55.31 38.78 7.18
N ARG A 327 -56.09 39.86 7.38
CA ARG A 327 -57.52 39.75 7.82
C ARG A 327 -58.32 39.07 6.69
N LEU A 328 -58.61 37.79 6.85
CA LEU A 328 -59.65 37.13 6.06
C LEU A 328 -61.00 37.49 6.64
N THR A 329 -61.72 38.42 5.95
CA THR A 329 -63.12 38.74 6.16
C THR A 329 -63.96 37.52 5.69
N HIS A 330 -64.60 36.86 6.62
CA HIS A 330 -65.69 35.91 6.35
C HIS A 330 -66.87 36.64 5.76
N ARG A 331 -67.15 36.49 4.47
CA ARG A 331 -68.43 36.77 3.87
C ARG A 331 -69.26 35.46 3.89
N ARG A 332 -70.25 35.43 4.76
CA ARG A 332 -71.37 34.48 4.70
C ARG A 332 -72.22 34.84 3.46
N GLY A 333 -72.40 33.93 2.56
CA GLY A 333 -73.36 33.99 1.50
C GLY A 333 -74.33 32.79 1.59
N ALA A 334 -75.54 33.08 1.91
CA ALA A 334 -76.62 32.09 1.98
C ALA A 334 -77.18 31.80 0.57
N GLY A 335 -77.71 30.62 0.41
CA GLY A 335 -78.86 30.41 -0.44
C GLY A 335 -78.79 29.46 -1.59
N ALA A 336 -79.55 28.46 -1.43
CA ALA A 336 -80.64 27.89 -2.31
C ALA A 336 -80.20 26.72 -3.24
N GLN A 337 -80.69 25.60 -2.88
CA GLN A 337 -81.64 24.71 -3.62
C GLN A 337 -81.45 24.49 -5.12
N ARG A 338 -81.03 23.36 -5.56
CA ARG A 338 -81.88 22.24 -6.12
C ARG A 338 -80.99 21.03 -6.40
#